data_7747ee5f1e951ce70eda7525d6850d92
#
_entry.id   7747ee5f1e951ce70eda7525d6850d92
#
_cell.length_a   1.000
_cell.length_b   1.000
_cell.length_c   1.000
_cell.angle_alpha   90.00
_cell.angle_beta   90.00
_cell.angle_gamma   90.00
#
_symmetry.space_group_name_H-M   'P 1'
#
loop_
_entity.id
_entity.type
_entity.pdbx_description
1 polymer ?
#
loop_
_entity_poly.entity_id
_entity_poly.type
_entity_poly.pdbx_seq_one_letter_code
_entity_poly.pdbx_strand_id
1 'polypeptide(L)'
;MPIHGEYKHMIAHKELAEYMGMPASDIFVSEIGKVLEIDEKGARWNGTIPSGKIMVDGSGVGDVGNIVLRDRRHLSQDGLIVVVATVDIDQRVIVSGPDIVSRGFVYVREAEEMMEEVREISRTALDDCLWNGETEWNQMKTSVKDSVSKFLFQRTKRRPMILPVIMNV
;
A
#
# COMPACT_ATOMS: atom_id res chain seq x y z
N MET A 1 -3.72 -32.92 -19.22
CA MET A 1 -4.00 -31.52 -18.84
C MET A 1 -2.75 -30.91 -18.17
N PRO A 2 -2.18 -29.79 -18.66
CA PRO A 2 -1.12 -29.06 -17.96
C PRO A 2 -1.65 -28.50 -16.63
N ILE A 3 -0.86 -28.60 -15.53
CA ILE A 3 -1.36 -28.24 -14.19
C ILE A 3 -0.53 -27.14 -13.53
N HIS A 4 0.69 -26.88 -13.93
CA HIS A 4 1.58 -25.92 -13.30
C HIS A 4 2.14 -24.92 -14.30
N GLY A 5 2.54 -23.75 -13.81
CA GLY A 5 3.15 -22.70 -14.58
C GLY A 5 2.20 -21.56 -14.96
N GLU A 6 2.74 -20.60 -15.68
CA GLU A 6 1.97 -19.51 -16.27
C GLU A 6 1.24 -20.01 -17.53
N TYR A 7 0.25 -19.25 -18.00
CA TYR A 7 -0.53 -19.60 -19.20
C TYR A 7 0.33 -19.95 -20.42
N LYS A 8 1.41 -19.19 -20.66
CA LYS A 8 2.36 -19.48 -21.76
C LYS A 8 3.00 -20.85 -21.66
N HIS A 9 3.30 -21.34 -20.44
CA HIS A 9 3.86 -22.67 -20.23
C HIS A 9 2.84 -23.78 -20.51
N MET A 10 1.57 -23.52 -20.16
CA MET A 10 0.49 -24.46 -20.45
C MET A 10 0.23 -24.57 -21.96
N ILE A 11 0.32 -23.47 -22.70
CA ILE A 11 0.21 -23.47 -24.16
C ILE A 11 1.37 -24.22 -24.80
N ALA A 12 2.61 -23.95 -24.42
CA ALA A 12 3.78 -24.66 -24.93
C ALA A 12 3.70 -26.16 -24.60
N HIS A 13 3.18 -26.56 -23.46
CA HIS A 13 2.97 -27.97 -23.11
C HIS A 13 1.85 -28.61 -23.98
N LYS A 14 0.79 -27.87 -24.30
CA LYS A 14 -0.24 -28.30 -25.24
C LYS A 14 0.36 -28.56 -26.62
N GLU A 15 1.12 -27.60 -27.16
CA GLU A 15 1.77 -27.72 -28.48
C GLU A 15 2.71 -28.92 -28.55
N LEU A 16 3.48 -29.19 -27.47
CA LEU A 16 4.34 -30.36 -27.36
C LEU A 16 3.54 -31.66 -27.40
N ALA A 17 2.41 -31.72 -26.69
CA ALA A 17 1.54 -32.91 -26.71
C ALA A 17 0.92 -33.17 -28.10
N GLU A 18 0.49 -32.13 -28.80
CA GLU A 18 0.01 -32.20 -30.20
C GLU A 18 1.14 -32.70 -31.13
N TYR A 19 2.35 -32.17 -30.99
CA TYR A 19 3.52 -32.61 -31.72
C TYR A 19 3.82 -34.13 -31.52
N MET A 20 3.59 -34.62 -30.30
CA MET A 20 3.74 -36.04 -29.97
C MET A 20 2.58 -36.91 -30.42
N GLY A 21 1.59 -36.37 -31.15
CA GLY A 21 0.47 -37.08 -31.73
C GLY A 21 -0.79 -37.15 -30.87
N MET A 22 -0.88 -36.41 -29.78
CA MET A 22 -2.12 -36.36 -28.99
C MET A 22 -3.16 -35.48 -29.70
N PRO A 23 -4.39 -35.97 -29.90
CA PRO A 23 -5.45 -35.15 -30.52
C PRO A 23 -5.75 -33.90 -29.71
N ALA A 24 -5.95 -32.78 -30.37
CA ALA A 24 -6.26 -31.48 -29.70
C ALA A 24 -7.53 -31.55 -28.84
N SER A 25 -8.47 -32.41 -29.18
CA SER A 25 -9.71 -32.70 -28.43
C SER A 25 -9.44 -33.26 -27.02
N ASP A 26 -8.29 -33.93 -26.85
CA ASP A 26 -7.95 -34.63 -25.61
C ASP A 26 -7.01 -33.81 -24.73
N ILE A 27 -6.69 -32.58 -25.17
CA ILE A 27 -5.81 -31.66 -24.44
C ILE A 27 -6.62 -30.51 -23.82
N PHE A 28 -6.70 -30.50 -22.50
CA PHE A 28 -7.46 -29.52 -21.76
C PHE A 28 -6.51 -28.53 -21.10
N VAL A 29 -6.53 -27.27 -21.54
CA VAL A 29 -5.87 -26.13 -20.89
C VAL A 29 -6.91 -25.40 -20.04
N SER A 30 -6.72 -25.40 -18.73
CA SER A 30 -7.70 -24.88 -17.79
C SER A 30 -7.29 -23.54 -17.18
N GLU A 31 -8.26 -22.75 -16.81
CA GLU A 31 -8.13 -21.63 -15.89
C GLU A 31 -8.49 -22.08 -14.47
N ILE A 32 -8.01 -21.32 -13.47
CA ILE A 32 -8.35 -21.60 -12.06
C ILE A 32 -9.86 -21.47 -11.87
N GLY A 33 -10.46 -22.49 -11.24
CA GLY A 33 -11.89 -22.53 -10.95
C GLY A 33 -12.72 -23.26 -12.00
N LYS A 34 -12.20 -23.59 -13.19
CA LYS A 34 -12.91 -24.46 -14.14
C LYS A 34 -12.90 -25.90 -13.67
N VAL A 35 -14.04 -26.56 -13.76
CA VAL A 35 -14.21 -27.99 -13.42
C VAL A 35 -14.12 -28.83 -14.70
N LEU A 36 -13.16 -29.76 -14.73
CA LEU A 36 -13.05 -30.77 -15.75
C LEU A 36 -13.61 -32.09 -15.20
N GLU A 37 -14.65 -32.59 -15.79
CA GLU A 37 -15.24 -33.89 -15.48
C GLU A 37 -14.70 -34.94 -16.45
N ILE A 38 -14.27 -36.08 -15.91
CA ILE A 38 -13.73 -37.22 -16.67
C ILE A 38 -14.51 -38.46 -16.28
N ASP A 39 -15.11 -39.13 -17.26
CA ASP A 39 -15.85 -40.39 -17.08
C ASP A 39 -15.50 -41.36 -18.19
N GLU A 40 -16.19 -42.48 -18.24
CA GLU A 40 -16.01 -43.53 -19.27
C GLU A 40 -16.32 -43.03 -20.70
N LYS A 41 -17.04 -41.94 -20.85
CA LYS A 41 -17.42 -41.31 -22.14
C LYS A 41 -16.41 -40.26 -22.61
N GLY A 42 -15.43 -39.91 -21.77
CA GLY A 42 -14.43 -38.92 -22.08
C GLY A 42 -14.31 -37.78 -21.03
N ALA A 43 -13.72 -36.67 -21.44
CA ALA A 43 -13.51 -35.52 -20.61
C ALA A 43 -14.27 -34.29 -21.16
N ARG A 44 -14.90 -33.52 -20.27
CA ARG A 44 -15.67 -32.32 -20.63
C ARG A 44 -15.60 -31.25 -19.52
N TRP A 45 -15.78 -30.00 -19.92
CA TRP A 45 -15.94 -28.92 -18.97
C TRP A 45 -17.32 -28.98 -18.32
N ASN A 46 -17.35 -28.93 -16.96
CA ASN A 46 -18.61 -29.00 -16.20
C ASN A 46 -18.66 -27.86 -15.16
N GLY A 47 -18.86 -26.64 -15.65
CA GLY A 47 -19.06 -25.45 -14.83
C GLY A 47 -17.79 -24.88 -14.21
N THR A 48 -18.00 -24.08 -13.17
CA THR A 48 -16.95 -23.38 -12.43
C THR A 48 -17.24 -23.39 -10.93
N ILE A 49 -16.17 -23.35 -10.12
CA ILE A 49 -16.25 -23.15 -8.68
C ILE A 49 -15.63 -21.80 -8.31
N PRO A 50 -16.03 -21.19 -7.19
CA PRO A 50 -15.36 -19.99 -6.69
C PRO A 50 -13.85 -20.22 -6.57
N SER A 51 -13.07 -19.30 -7.14
CA SER A 51 -11.61 -19.41 -7.16
C SER A 51 -11.01 -18.02 -6.97
N GLY A 52 -9.76 -17.97 -6.54
CA GLY A 52 -9.04 -16.73 -6.34
C GLY A 52 -8.04 -16.82 -5.19
N LYS A 53 -7.45 -15.69 -4.87
CA LYS A 53 -6.54 -15.57 -3.74
C LYS A 53 -7.34 -15.35 -2.46
N ILE A 54 -7.13 -16.20 -1.49
CA ILE A 54 -7.62 -15.98 -0.12
C ILE A 54 -6.45 -15.43 0.67
N MET A 55 -6.61 -14.20 1.16
CA MET A 55 -5.60 -13.56 2.00
C MET A 55 -5.73 -14.05 3.43
N VAL A 56 -4.59 -14.32 4.08
CA VAL A 56 -4.53 -14.74 5.48
C VAL A 56 -3.66 -13.76 6.25
N ASP A 57 -4.15 -13.24 7.37
CA ASP A 57 -3.42 -12.34 8.24
C ASP A 57 -3.61 -12.77 9.71
N GLY A 58 -2.57 -13.33 10.29
CA GLY A 58 -2.66 -13.95 11.61
C GLY A 58 -3.72 -15.05 11.66
N SER A 59 -4.72 -14.92 12.51
CA SER A 59 -5.85 -15.84 12.61
C SER A 59 -7.02 -15.50 11.67
N GLY A 60 -6.96 -14.36 10.98
CA GLY A 60 -8.01 -13.89 10.05
C GLY A 60 -7.84 -14.51 8.66
N VAL A 61 -8.90 -15.09 8.11
CA VAL A 61 -8.95 -15.66 6.76
C VAL A 61 -9.92 -14.84 5.92
N GLY A 62 -9.42 -14.30 4.79
CA GLY A 62 -10.25 -13.56 3.84
C GLY A 62 -10.52 -12.09 4.18
N ASP A 63 -10.09 -11.60 5.33
CA ASP A 63 -10.47 -10.26 5.86
C ASP A 63 -9.34 -9.22 5.80
N VAL A 64 -8.38 -9.36 4.92
CA VAL A 64 -7.35 -8.33 4.71
C VAL A 64 -7.82 -7.36 3.64
N GLY A 65 -8.41 -6.23 4.09
CA GLY A 65 -8.89 -5.19 3.20
C GLY A 65 -7.78 -4.56 2.36
N ASN A 66 -8.12 -4.11 1.15
CA ASN A 66 -7.18 -3.47 0.22
C ASN A 66 -6.47 -2.25 0.83
N ILE A 67 -7.11 -1.55 1.77
CA ILE A 67 -6.54 -0.40 2.48
C ILE A 67 -5.36 -0.84 3.34
N VAL A 68 -5.52 -1.90 4.13
CA VAL A 68 -4.46 -2.44 5.01
C VAL A 68 -3.26 -2.91 4.18
N LEU A 69 -3.49 -3.61 3.08
CA LEU A 69 -2.43 -4.06 2.18
C LEU A 69 -1.67 -2.90 1.53
N ARG A 70 -2.40 -1.87 1.11
CA ARG A 70 -1.81 -0.65 0.55
C ARG A 70 -0.93 0.06 1.59
N ASP A 71 -1.45 0.24 2.80
CA ASP A 71 -0.73 0.94 3.87
C ASP A 71 0.52 0.15 4.30
N ARG A 72 0.42 -1.17 4.45
CA ARG A 72 1.59 -2.03 4.71
C ARG A 72 2.64 -1.94 3.61
N ARG A 73 2.22 -1.92 2.34
CA ARG A 73 3.13 -1.75 1.21
C ARG A 73 3.84 -0.39 1.27
N HIS A 74 3.09 0.67 1.54
CA HIS A 74 3.62 2.03 1.66
C HIS A 74 4.65 2.12 2.79
N LEU A 75 4.30 1.63 3.98
CA LEU A 75 5.20 1.55 5.13
C LEU A 75 6.48 0.76 4.85
N SER A 76 6.38 -0.35 4.13
CA SER A 76 7.54 -1.20 3.81
C SER A 76 8.48 -0.60 2.76
N GLN A 77 7.97 0.25 1.86
CA GLN A 77 8.76 0.86 0.79
C GLN A 77 9.47 2.13 1.22
N ASP A 78 8.75 3.05 1.83
CA ASP A 78 9.23 4.41 2.07
C ASP A 78 9.25 4.80 3.55
N GLY A 79 8.73 3.96 4.44
CA GLY A 79 8.73 4.19 5.87
C GLY A 79 7.66 5.17 6.36
N LEU A 80 7.85 5.66 7.59
CA LEU A 80 6.89 6.50 8.32
C LEU A 80 7.60 7.73 8.91
N ILE A 81 6.91 8.87 8.85
CA ILE A 81 7.25 10.09 9.58
C ILE A 81 6.04 10.50 10.42
N VAL A 82 6.23 10.67 11.70
CA VAL A 82 5.23 11.19 12.62
C VAL A 82 5.61 12.62 12.98
N VAL A 83 4.65 13.53 12.87
CA VAL A 83 4.79 14.95 13.28
C VAL A 83 3.89 15.16 14.49
N VAL A 84 4.46 15.48 15.63
CA VAL A 84 3.72 15.68 16.89
C VAL A 84 3.76 17.14 17.28
N ALA A 85 2.61 17.77 17.45
CA ALA A 85 2.54 19.16 17.90
C ALA A 85 1.36 19.38 18.85
N THR A 86 1.53 20.33 19.76
CA THR A 86 0.47 20.82 20.64
C THR A 86 0.19 22.27 20.28
N VAL A 87 -1.06 22.60 20.05
CA VAL A 87 -1.51 23.95 19.70
C VAL A 87 -2.53 24.45 20.72
N ASP A 88 -2.59 25.75 20.88
CA ASP A 88 -3.70 26.45 21.53
C ASP A 88 -4.49 27.16 20.42
N ILE A 89 -5.68 26.66 20.14
CA ILE A 89 -6.54 27.20 19.08
C ILE A 89 -7.09 28.58 19.44
N ASP A 90 -7.38 28.79 20.72
CA ASP A 90 -7.96 30.07 21.19
C ASP A 90 -6.92 31.19 21.14
N GLN A 91 -5.68 30.88 21.53
CA GLN A 91 -4.56 31.82 21.46
C GLN A 91 -3.87 31.83 20.10
N ARG A 92 -4.19 30.87 19.23
CA ARG A 92 -3.60 30.71 17.89
C ARG A 92 -2.09 30.56 17.90
N VAL A 93 -1.58 29.72 18.81
CA VAL A 93 -0.14 29.51 18.97
C VAL A 93 0.19 28.01 19.00
N ILE A 94 1.40 27.68 18.56
CA ILE A 94 2.00 26.37 18.79
C ILE A 94 2.64 26.39 20.19
N VAL A 95 2.11 25.56 21.09
CA VAL A 95 2.57 25.49 22.48
C VAL A 95 3.80 24.60 22.62
N SER A 96 3.85 23.50 21.86
CA SER A 96 4.98 22.56 21.90
C SER A 96 5.15 21.84 20.55
N GLY A 97 6.38 21.51 20.20
CA GLY A 97 6.75 20.90 18.93
C GLY A 97 6.90 21.90 17.78
N PRO A 98 6.73 21.46 16.51
CA PRO A 98 6.56 20.08 16.07
C PRO A 98 7.77 19.19 16.38
N ASP A 99 7.52 18.00 16.94
CA ASP A 99 8.53 16.97 17.09
C ASP A 99 8.41 15.95 15.96
N ILE A 100 9.56 15.55 15.40
CA ILE A 100 9.59 14.65 14.24
C ILE A 100 10.17 13.31 14.65
N VAL A 101 9.41 12.24 14.39
CA VAL A 101 9.85 10.87 14.58
C VAL A 101 9.82 10.14 13.25
N SER A 102 10.95 9.59 12.82
CA SER A 102 11.07 8.83 11.57
C SER A 102 11.37 7.36 11.83
N ARG A 103 10.76 6.46 11.04
CA ARG A 103 11.03 5.02 11.05
C ARG A 103 11.03 4.48 9.62
N GLY A 104 12.12 3.79 9.27
CA GLY A 104 12.25 3.10 7.98
C GLY A 104 12.39 4.01 6.76
N PHE A 105 12.57 5.33 6.95
CA PHE A 105 12.65 6.28 5.86
C PHE A 105 14.10 6.63 5.48
N VAL A 106 14.93 7.08 6.41
CA VAL A 106 16.31 7.53 6.16
C VAL A 106 17.29 6.96 7.16
N TYR A 107 18.58 6.86 6.75
CA TYR A 107 19.66 6.45 7.61
C TYR A 107 20.09 7.62 8.50
N VAL A 108 20.33 7.36 9.78
CA VAL A 108 20.41 8.35 10.89
C VAL A 108 21.43 9.49 10.68
N ARG A 109 22.51 9.28 9.93
CA ARG A 109 23.60 10.27 9.80
C ARG A 109 23.34 11.43 8.82
N GLU A 110 22.47 11.22 7.82
CA GLU A 110 22.12 12.26 6.84
C GLU A 110 20.72 12.86 7.14
N ALA A 111 20.11 12.42 8.23
CA ALA A 111 18.73 12.69 8.55
C ALA A 111 18.53 13.94 9.41
N GLU A 112 19.51 14.37 10.19
CA GLU A 112 19.30 15.44 11.18
C GLU A 112 18.91 16.77 10.53
N GLU A 113 19.65 17.20 9.51
CA GLU A 113 19.34 18.42 8.75
C GLU A 113 17.98 18.34 8.08
N MET A 114 17.68 17.21 7.40
CA MET A 114 16.40 17.01 6.75
C MET A 114 15.23 16.96 7.74
N MET A 115 15.43 16.37 8.92
CA MET A 115 14.37 16.33 9.94
C MET A 115 14.14 17.72 10.56
N GLU A 116 15.16 18.55 10.63
CA GLU A 116 15.01 19.95 11.03
C GLU A 116 14.24 20.74 9.98
N GLU A 117 14.55 20.57 8.68
CA GLU A 117 13.77 21.17 7.60
C GLU A 117 12.30 20.72 7.66
N VAL A 118 12.03 19.41 7.92
CA VAL A 118 10.66 18.89 8.10
C VAL A 118 9.97 19.55 9.30
N ARG A 119 10.70 19.79 10.40
CA ARG A 119 10.18 20.48 11.58
C ARG A 119 9.73 21.90 11.23
N GLU A 120 10.59 22.68 10.57
CA GLU A 120 10.29 24.04 10.18
C GLU A 120 9.12 24.14 9.18
N ILE A 121 9.06 23.23 8.21
CA ILE A 121 7.94 23.15 7.26
C ILE A 121 6.63 22.83 7.99
N SER A 122 6.69 21.90 8.96
CA SER A 122 5.51 21.54 9.75
C SER A 122 5.06 22.71 10.64
N ARG A 123 6.00 23.44 11.22
CA ARG A 123 5.72 24.66 12.01
C ARG A 123 5.05 25.71 11.16
N THR A 124 5.62 26.03 10.01
CA THR A 124 5.06 27.03 9.08
C THR A 124 3.64 26.64 8.65
N ALA A 125 3.40 25.36 8.30
CA ALA A 125 2.08 24.90 7.90
C ALA A 125 1.03 25.01 9.02
N LEU A 126 1.44 24.79 10.28
CA LEU A 126 0.56 24.97 11.45
C LEU A 126 0.31 26.46 11.76
N ASP A 127 1.35 27.29 11.71
CA ASP A 127 1.23 28.73 11.94
C ASP A 127 0.31 29.37 10.90
N ASP A 128 0.43 28.98 9.61
CA ASP A 128 -0.44 29.45 8.53
C ASP A 128 -1.91 29.08 8.79
N CYS A 129 -2.18 27.84 9.24
CA CYS A 129 -3.54 27.42 9.58
C CYS A 129 -4.10 28.24 10.75
N LEU A 130 -3.32 28.40 11.82
CA LEU A 130 -3.74 29.17 13.00
C LEU A 130 -3.97 30.64 12.67
N TRP A 131 -3.10 31.23 11.86
CA TRP A 131 -3.22 32.63 11.41
C TRP A 131 -4.49 32.86 10.58
N ASN A 132 -4.78 31.94 9.65
CA ASN A 132 -5.97 32.00 8.79
C ASN A 132 -7.27 31.64 9.54
N GLY A 133 -7.19 31.23 10.80
CA GLY A 133 -8.35 30.80 11.58
C GLY A 133 -8.88 29.42 11.16
N GLU A 134 -8.06 28.61 10.52
CA GLU A 134 -8.36 27.23 10.17
C GLU A 134 -8.19 26.35 11.40
N THR A 135 -9.27 26.18 12.17
CA THR A 135 -9.26 25.43 13.43
C THR A 135 -9.75 23.99 13.30
N GLU A 136 -10.11 23.57 12.07
CA GLU A 136 -10.56 22.21 11.82
C GLU A 136 -9.36 21.24 11.79
N TRP A 137 -9.40 20.21 12.64
CA TRP A 137 -8.34 19.22 12.81
C TRP A 137 -7.91 18.53 11.50
N ASN A 138 -8.87 18.18 10.66
CA ASN A 138 -8.58 17.50 9.39
C ASN A 138 -7.83 18.42 8.43
N GLN A 139 -8.17 19.70 8.43
CA GLN A 139 -7.53 20.71 7.60
C GLN A 139 -6.08 20.94 8.01
N MET A 140 -5.84 21.16 9.30
CA MET A 140 -4.47 21.31 9.87
C MET A 140 -3.60 20.06 9.57
N LYS A 141 -4.14 18.87 9.81
CA LYS A 141 -3.43 17.61 9.51
C LYS A 141 -3.12 17.47 8.01
N THR A 142 -4.05 17.86 7.15
CA THR A 142 -3.86 17.80 5.69
C THR A 142 -2.80 18.79 5.25
N SER A 143 -2.81 20.02 5.76
CA SER A 143 -1.83 21.06 5.47
C SER A 143 -0.41 20.61 5.81
N VAL A 144 -0.20 20.11 7.03
CA VAL A 144 1.10 19.57 7.47
C VAL A 144 1.53 18.39 6.58
N LYS A 145 0.63 17.43 6.36
CA LYS A 145 0.91 16.26 5.53
C LYS A 145 1.33 16.63 4.10
N ASP A 146 0.60 17.54 3.47
CA ASP A 146 0.84 17.91 2.07
C ASP A 146 2.14 18.70 1.93
N SER A 147 2.41 19.63 2.83
CA SER A 147 3.65 20.42 2.86
C SER A 147 4.87 19.54 3.04
N VAL A 148 4.86 18.65 4.03
CA VAL A 148 5.94 17.70 4.30
C VAL A 148 6.11 16.69 3.17
N SER A 149 5.02 16.14 2.63
CA SER A 149 5.05 15.22 1.48
C SER A 149 5.71 15.83 0.26
N LYS A 150 5.32 17.06 -0.06
CA LYS A 150 5.85 17.80 -1.20
C LYS A 150 7.36 18.03 -1.06
N PHE A 151 7.80 18.49 0.09
CA PHE A 151 9.22 18.71 0.39
C PHE A 151 10.03 17.42 0.26
N LEU A 152 9.61 16.35 0.94
CA LEU A 152 10.32 15.08 0.93
C LEU A 152 10.39 14.46 -0.45
N PHE A 153 9.33 14.55 -1.22
CA PHE A 153 9.34 14.06 -2.60
C PHE A 153 10.29 14.87 -3.50
N GLN A 154 10.37 16.18 -3.33
CA GLN A 154 11.31 17.02 -4.07
C GLN A 154 12.76 16.65 -3.74
N ARG A 155 13.06 16.42 -2.47
CA ARG A 155 14.42 16.16 -1.96
C ARG A 155 14.89 14.72 -2.22
N THR A 156 14.01 13.73 -2.04
CA THR A 156 14.38 12.31 -2.00
C THR A 156 13.76 11.45 -3.09
N LYS A 157 12.74 11.96 -3.80
CA LYS A 157 11.87 11.21 -4.72
C LYS A 157 11.10 10.05 -4.04
N ARG A 158 11.08 10.03 -2.71
CA ARG A 158 10.36 9.04 -1.90
C ARG A 158 9.12 9.67 -1.28
N ARG A 159 8.16 8.82 -0.91
CA ARG A 159 6.87 9.24 -0.34
C ARG A 159 6.58 8.47 0.94
N PRO A 160 7.26 8.75 2.05
CA PRO A 160 6.94 8.08 3.31
C PRO A 160 5.51 8.38 3.73
N MET A 161 4.95 7.51 4.55
CA MET A 161 3.67 7.78 5.19
C MET A 161 3.86 8.90 6.22
N ILE A 162 3.08 9.97 6.12
CA ILE A 162 3.15 11.09 7.06
C ILE A 162 1.93 11.05 7.96
N LEU A 163 2.17 11.01 9.27
CA LEU A 163 1.15 10.93 10.30
C LEU A 163 1.22 12.16 11.23
N PRO A 164 0.44 13.22 10.97
CA PRO A 164 0.33 14.35 11.88
C PRO A 164 -0.51 13.99 13.12
N VAL A 165 0.05 14.19 14.29
CA VAL A 165 -0.61 14.06 15.60
C VAL A 165 -0.65 15.46 16.23
N ILE A 166 -1.79 16.13 16.13
CA ILE A 166 -1.98 17.49 16.62
C ILE A 166 -2.95 17.42 17.79
N MET A 167 -2.55 18.01 18.91
CA MET A 167 -3.32 18.06 20.17
C MET A 167 -3.65 19.52 20.52
N ASN A 168 -4.79 19.74 21.15
CA ASN A 168 -5.17 21.03 21.73
C ASN A 168 -4.94 21.02 23.23
N VAL A 169 -4.58 22.15 23.80
CA VAL A 169 -4.56 22.40 25.27
C VAL A 169 -5.75 23.23 25.69
#